data_aa68760b18688931afd39facf967a292
#
_entry.id   aa68760b18688931afd39facf967a292
#
_cell.length_a   1.000
_cell.length_b   1.000
_cell.length_c   1.000
_cell.angle_alpha   90.00
_cell.angle_beta   90.00
_cell.angle_gamma   90.00
#
_symmetry.space_group_name_H-M   'P 1'
#
loop_
_entity.id
_entity.type
_entity.pdbx_description
1 polymer ?
#
loop_
_entity_poly.entity_id
_entity_poly.type
_entity_poly.pdbx_seq_one_letter_code
_entity_poly.pdbx_strand_id
1 'polypeptide(L)'
;MLSTSSGKTESELKSDYDRRSELKAFDDSKAGVKGLVDSGVANIPQIFIHESSTDDKSSSGHHNFTVPVIDFDGIHEDASLRGKIVEELREACKKWGFFQVINHGISSSVLDDMITGVRRFHEQDTEVKKEFYTRDEMRRVAYNTNFDFYQAPAANWRDSLYCLVAPHPPRPEELPAVCRYGVPPKFTLLEINQTICMLKIIDYGGKLITRKHWPD
;
A
#
# COMPACT_ATOMS: atom_id res chain seq x y z
N MET A 1 -25.84 50.32 20.56
CA MET A 1 -25.90 48.91 20.85
C MET A 1 -24.79 48.24 20.03
N LEU A 2 -23.68 47.94 20.67
CA LEU A 2 -22.53 47.28 20.05
C LEU A 2 -22.72 45.76 20.25
N SER A 3 -22.87 45.04 19.14
CA SER A 3 -22.93 43.58 19.12
C SER A 3 -21.53 43.02 19.31
N THR A 4 -21.24 42.43 20.45
CA THR A 4 -20.00 41.70 20.71
C THR A 4 -20.09 40.32 20.06
N SER A 5 -19.42 40.14 18.92
CA SER A 5 -19.15 38.81 18.37
C SER A 5 -18.15 38.11 19.27
N SER A 6 -18.64 37.12 20.04
CA SER A 6 -17.78 36.23 20.83
C SER A 6 -17.09 35.25 19.89
N GLY A 7 -15.86 35.55 19.50
CA GLY A 7 -14.99 34.60 18.80
C GLY A 7 -14.59 33.48 19.76
N LYS A 8 -14.97 32.25 19.44
CA LYS A 8 -14.44 31.07 20.14
C LYS A 8 -12.93 31.01 19.97
N THR A 9 -12.21 30.74 21.04
CA THR A 9 -10.76 30.61 21.03
C THR A 9 -10.34 29.30 20.33
N GLU A 10 -9.16 29.25 19.73
CA GLU A 10 -8.62 28.02 19.08
C GLU A 10 -8.60 26.80 20.00
N SER A 11 -8.48 26.99 21.31
CA SER A 11 -8.53 25.91 22.31
C SER A 11 -9.94 25.35 22.49
N GLU A 12 -11.00 26.16 22.31
CA GLU A 12 -12.38 25.68 22.38
C GLU A 12 -12.80 24.91 21.12
N LEU A 13 -12.22 25.23 19.96
CA LEU A 13 -12.40 24.48 18.72
C LEU A 13 -11.73 23.09 18.75
N LYS A 14 -10.62 22.93 19.49
CA LYS A 14 -9.94 21.65 19.68
C LYS A 14 -10.66 20.70 20.61
N SER A 15 -11.53 21.17 21.51
CA SER A 15 -12.23 20.32 22.48
C SER A 15 -13.40 19.51 21.89
N ASP A 16 -13.86 19.87 20.69
CA ASP A 16 -15.03 19.26 20.05
C ASP A 16 -14.64 18.27 18.93
N TYR A 17 -13.32 18.06 18.66
CA TYR A 17 -12.86 17.16 17.62
C TYR A 17 -12.80 15.71 18.11
N ASP A 18 -13.67 14.86 17.57
CA ASP A 18 -13.67 13.42 17.81
C ASP A 18 -13.05 12.66 16.62
N ARG A 19 -11.75 12.41 16.73
CA ARG A 19 -10.98 11.66 15.73
C ARG A 19 -11.59 10.28 15.44
N ARG A 20 -12.09 9.60 16.45
CA ARG A 20 -12.63 8.24 16.29
C ARG A 20 -13.92 8.24 15.47
N SER A 21 -14.77 9.21 15.70
CA SER A 21 -16.01 9.40 14.92
C SER A 21 -15.67 9.77 13.47
N GLU A 22 -14.67 10.63 13.24
CA GLU A 22 -14.24 10.99 11.89
C GLU A 22 -13.64 9.78 11.14
N LEU A 23 -12.75 9.01 11.78
CA LEU A 23 -12.22 7.76 11.22
C LEU A 23 -13.34 6.80 10.85
N LYS A 24 -14.32 6.61 11.76
CA LYS A 24 -15.43 5.71 11.49
C LYS A 24 -16.29 6.19 10.34
N ALA A 25 -16.63 7.46 10.27
CA ALA A 25 -17.43 8.02 9.18
C ALA A 25 -16.72 7.88 7.83
N PHE A 26 -15.41 8.12 7.79
CA PHE A 26 -14.61 7.91 6.59
C PHE A 26 -14.61 6.43 6.17
N ASP A 27 -14.35 5.52 7.09
CA ASP A 27 -14.28 4.08 6.82
C ASP A 27 -15.63 3.50 6.39
N ASP A 28 -16.71 3.89 7.06
CA ASP A 28 -18.09 3.49 6.72
C ASP A 28 -18.50 3.97 5.32
N SER A 29 -17.96 5.08 4.85
CA SER A 29 -18.21 5.58 3.49
C SER A 29 -17.68 4.63 2.42
N LYS A 30 -16.62 3.87 2.73
CA LYS A 30 -15.88 2.97 1.82
C LYS A 30 -15.38 3.64 0.53
N ALA A 31 -15.39 4.96 0.50
CA ALA A 31 -15.05 5.73 -0.68
C ALA A 31 -13.53 5.84 -0.91
N GLY A 32 -12.76 5.74 0.19
CA GLY A 32 -11.32 5.96 0.16
C GLY A 32 -10.95 7.43 -0.08
N VAL A 33 -9.65 7.68 -0.18
CA VAL A 33 -9.10 9.01 -0.47
C VAL A 33 -9.52 9.50 -1.86
N LYS A 34 -9.53 8.59 -2.85
CA LYS A 34 -9.99 8.91 -4.21
C LYS A 34 -11.43 9.43 -4.19
N GLY A 35 -12.31 8.79 -3.41
CA GLY A 35 -13.71 9.24 -3.28
C GLY A 35 -13.84 10.63 -2.65
N LEU A 36 -12.98 11.00 -1.70
CA LEU A 36 -12.92 12.37 -1.19
C LEU A 36 -12.53 13.38 -2.28
N VAL A 37 -11.51 13.04 -3.08
CA VAL A 37 -11.06 13.89 -4.18
C VAL A 37 -12.16 14.07 -5.22
N ASP A 38 -12.81 12.98 -5.60
CA ASP A 38 -13.90 12.98 -6.60
C ASP A 38 -15.14 13.76 -6.13
N SER A 39 -15.39 13.79 -4.81
CA SER A 39 -16.45 14.61 -4.21
C SER A 39 -16.11 16.08 -4.08
N GLY A 40 -14.91 16.50 -4.50
CA GLY A 40 -14.47 17.90 -4.46
C GLY A 40 -14.14 18.40 -3.06
N VAL A 41 -13.57 17.55 -2.18
CA VAL A 41 -13.16 17.96 -0.84
C VAL A 41 -12.27 19.21 -0.89
N ALA A 42 -12.69 20.28 -0.22
CA ALA A 42 -11.96 21.55 -0.21
C ALA A 42 -10.81 21.58 0.80
N ASN A 43 -10.95 20.85 1.90
CA ASN A 43 -9.96 20.81 2.98
C ASN A 43 -9.61 19.36 3.30
N ILE A 44 -8.35 19.11 3.56
CA ILE A 44 -7.89 17.79 4.02
C ILE A 44 -8.52 17.48 5.38
N PRO A 45 -9.24 16.36 5.54
CA PRO A 45 -9.78 15.95 6.82
C PRO A 45 -8.70 15.81 7.89
N GLN A 46 -9.06 16.15 9.14
CA GLN A 46 -8.10 16.20 10.26
C GLN A 46 -7.39 14.88 10.51
N ILE A 47 -8.04 13.75 10.23
CA ILE A 47 -7.44 12.40 10.36
C ILE A 47 -6.19 12.19 9.50
N PHE A 48 -5.98 12.97 8.43
CA PHE A 48 -4.81 12.88 7.55
C PHE A 48 -3.74 13.92 7.85
N ILE A 49 -3.97 14.81 8.83
CA ILE A 49 -3.00 15.85 9.18
C ILE A 49 -2.02 15.27 10.20
N HIS A 50 -0.76 15.18 9.79
CA HIS A 50 0.32 14.81 10.68
C HIS A 50 0.72 16.02 11.52
N GLU A 51 0.82 15.85 12.84
CA GLU A 51 1.45 16.86 13.67
C GLU A 51 2.91 16.98 13.24
N SER A 52 3.32 18.16 12.79
CA SER A 52 4.72 18.41 12.45
C SER A 52 5.55 18.31 13.73
N SER A 53 6.38 17.27 13.82
CA SER A 53 7.43 17.26 14.83
C SER A 53 8.39 18.42 14.51
N THR A 54 8.51 19.38 15.41
CA THR A 54 9.42 20.52 15.30
C THR A 54 10.91 20.12 15.27
N ASP A 55 11.19 18.83 15.32
CA ASP A 55 12.53 18.25 15.32
C ASP A 55 13.04 17.81 13.94
N ASP A 56 12.36 18.13 12.85
CA ASP A 56 12.91 17.98 11.50
C ASP A 56 14.05 18.99 11.27
N LYS A 57 15.11 18.87 12.06
CA LYS A 57 16.43 19.27 11.65
C LYS A 57 16.80 18.34 10.49
N SER A 58 16.39 18.73 9.29
CA SER A 58 16.86 18.11 8.07
C SER A 58 18.40 18.10 8.13
N SER A 59 18.96 16.97 8.51
CA SER A 59 20.37 16.71 8.27
C SER A 59 20.53 16.68 6.75
N SER A 60 20.99 17.78 6.18
CA SER A 60 21.32 17.94 4.77
C SER A 60 22.55 17.12 4.36
N GLY A 61 22.73 15.96 4.94
CA GLY A 61 23.66 14.95 4.48
C GLY A 61 23.07 14.29 3.24
N HIS A 62 23.61 14.59 2.07
CA HIS A 62 23.38 13.80 0.86
C HIS A 62 23.94 12.39 1.09
N HIS A 63 23.20 11.55 1.81
CA HIS A 63 23.48 10.12 1.84
C HIS A 63 22.94 9.55 0.52
N ASN A 64 23.85 9.16 -0.37
CA ASN A 64 23.50 8.40 -1.56
C ASN A 64 23.01 7.01 -1.11
N PHE A 65 21.73 6.91 -0.76
CA PHE A 65 21.11 5.64 -0.46
C PHE A 65 20.82 4.91 -1.77
N THR A 66 21.56 3.83 -2.01
CA THR A 66 21.31 2.95 -3.14
C THR A 66 20.48 1.77 -2.64
N VAL A 67 19.26 1.65 -3.16
CA VAL A 67 18.39 0.50 -2.87
C VAL A 67 19.06 -0.76 -3.41
N PRO A 68 19.16 -1.86 -2.63
CA PRO A 68 19.72 -3.11 -3.11
C PRO A 68 18.99 -3.60 -4.36
N VAL A 69 19.73 -4.01 -5.37
CA VAL A 69 19.25 -4.66 -6.59
C VAL A 69 19.78 -6.08 -6.58
N ILE A 70 18.89 -7.07 -6.63
CA ILE A 70 19.22 -8.49 -6.55
C ILE A 70 18.90 -9.12 -7.90
N ASP A 71 19.90 -9.78 -8.49
CA ASP A 71 19.77 -10.45 -9.78
C ASP A 71 19.36 -11.90 -9.58
N PHE A 72 18.27 -12.30 -10.23
CA PHE A 72 17.76 -13.68 -10.18
C PHE A 72 18.21 -14.54 -11.35
N ASP A 73 19.11 -14.02 -12.19
CA ASP A 73 19.64 -14.83 -13.29
C ASP A 73 20.28 -16.12 -12.78
N GLY A 74 19.95 -17.26 -13.40
CA GLY A 74 20.47 -18.57 -13.02
C GLY A 74 19.99 -19.14 -11.68
N ILE A 75 19.06 -18.51 -10.98
CA ILE A 75 18.56 -18.96 -9.64
C ILE A 75 18.02 -20.41 -9.65
N HIS A 76 17.52 -20.88 -10.78
CA HIS A 76 16.96 -22.22 -10.94
C HIS A 76 17.97 -23.25 -11.48
N GLU A 77 19.10 -22.80 -12.01
CA GLU A 77 20.08 -23.63 -12.71
C GLU A 77 21.22 -24.10 -11.81
N ASP A 78 21.62 -23.25 -10.85
CA ASP A 78 22.78 -23.50 -9.95
C ASP A 78 22.40 -23.36 -8.48
N ALA A 79 22.53 -24.46 -7.73
CA ALA A 79 22.24 -24.50 -6.31
C ALA A 79 23.18 -23.59 -5.47
N SER A 80 24.45 -23.44 -5.88
CA SER A 80 25.41 -22.54 -5.21
C SER A 80 25.04 -21.09 -5.42
N LEU A 81 24.68 -20.71 -6.66
CA LEU A 81 24.20 -19.37 -7.00
C LEU A 81 22.90 -19.06 -6.25
N ARG A 82 21.96 -20.00 -6.22
CA ARG A 82 20.74 -19.86 -5.45
C ARG A 82 21.02 -19.57 -3.96
N GLY A 83 22.01 -20.26 -3.37
CA GLY A 83 22.41 -20.01 -1.99
C GLY A 83 22.91 -18.58 -1.76
N LYS A 84 23.69 -18.04 -2.70
CA LYS A 84 24.17 -16.63 -2.66
C LYS A 84 23.02 -15.65 -2.75
N ILE A 85 22.11 -15.83 -3.73
CA ILE A 85 20.94 -14.97 -3.93
C ILE A 85 20.05 -14.97 -2.68
N VAL A 86 19.83 -16.13 -2.04
CA VAL A 86 19.06 -16.23 -0.79
C VAL A 86 19.73 -15.45 0.34
N GLU A 87 21.06 -15.46 0.43
CA GLU A 87 21.77 -14.67 1.43
C GLU A 87 21.68 -13.16 1.16
N GLU A 88 21.81 -12.73 -0.10
CA GLU A 88 21.61 -11.33 -0.51
C GLU A 88 20.20 -10.85 -0.16
N LEU A 89 19.16 -11.67 -0.44
CA LEU A 89 17.78 -11.40 -0.05
C LEU A 89 17.65 -11.23 1.48
N ARG A 90 18.26 -12.12 2.25
CA ARG A 90 18.22 -12.08 3.71
C ARG A 90 18.84 -10.81 4.26
N GLU A 91 20.01 -10.42 3.77
CA GLU A 91 20.68 -9.18 4.17
C GLU A 91 19.91 -7.93 3.74
N ALA A 92 19.36 -7.92 2.53
CA ALA A 92 18.52 -6.82 2.07
C ALA A 92 17.27 -6.65 2.93
N CYS A 93 16.57 -7.75 3.25
CA CYS A 93 15.42 -7.75 4.15
C CYS A 93 15.77 -7.26 5.55
N LYS A 94 16.90 -7.71 6.09
CA LYS A 94 17.35 -7.38 7.46
C LYS A 94 17.73 -5.90 7.57
N LYS A 95 18.50 -5.40 6.60
CA LYS A 95 19.08 -4.05 6.65
C LYS A 95 18.12 -2.98 6.13
N TRP A 96 17.40 -3.26 5.05
CA TRP A 96 16.60 -2.29 4.31
C TRP A 96 15.08 -2.52 4.44
N GLY A 97 14.65 -3.78 4.65
CA GLY A 97 13.25 -4.16 4.64
C GLY A 97 12.62 -4.20 3.23
N PHE A 98 13.35 -3.78 2.19
CA PHE A 98 12.92 -3.80 0.79
C PHE A 98 14.14 -3.85 -0.15
N PHE A 99 13.91 -4.28 -1.39
CA PHE A 99 14.93 -4.41 -2.45
C PHE A 99 14.27 -4.37 -3.82
N GLN A 100 15.06 -4.27 -4.88
CA GLN A 100 14.65 -4.44 -6.27
C GLN A 100 15.13 -5.80 -6.75
N VAL A 101 14.40 -6.38 -7.70
CA VAL A 101 14.77 -7.65 -8.35
C VAL A 101 14.84 -7.44 -9.85
N ILE A 102 15.89 -7.96 -10.47
CA ILE A 102 16.05 -8.04 -11.94
C ILE A 102 16.16 -9.50 -12.36
N ASN A 103 15.97 -9.77 -13.65
CA ASN A 103 15.99 -11.12 -14.25
C ASN A 103 15.07 -12.13 -13.53
N HIS A 104 13.93 -11.63 -13.04
CA HIS A 104 12.95 -12.40 -12.28
C HIS A 104 12.06 -13.31 -13.14
N GLY A 105 12.24 -13.37 -14.46
CA GLY A 105 11.50 -14.24 -15.37
C GLY A 105 10.06 -13.80 -15.70
N ILE A 106 9.56 -12.70 -15.12
CA ILE A 106 8.23 -12.15 -15.44
C ILE A 106 8.39 -11.20 -16.62
N SER A 107 7.58 -11.39 -17.69
CA SER A 107 7.64 -10.51 -18.84
C SER A 107 7.21 -9.07 -18.48
N SER A 108 7.83 -8.07 -19.13
CA SER A 108 7.46 -6.66 -18.93
C SER A 108 6.00 -6.40 -19.26
N SER A 109 5.44 -7.09 -20.26
CA SER A 109 4.02 -6.96 -20.61
C SER A 109 3.09 -7.33 -19.46
N VAL A 110 3.41 -8.39 -18.70
CA VAL A 110 2.62 -8.79 -17.50
C VAL A 110 2.70 -7.72 -16.41
N LEU A 111 3.88 -7.15 -16.20
CA LEU A 111 4.05 -6.06 -15.23
C LEU A 111 3.27 -4.81 -15.64
N ASP A 112 3.35 -4.43 -16.92
CA ASP A 112 2.65 -3.26 -17.46
C ASP A 112 1.12 -3.45 -17.42
N ASP A 113 0.64 -4.65 -17.76
CA ASP A 113 -0.78 -5.00 -17.67
C ASP A 113 -1.29 -4.93 -16.23
N MET A 114 -0.50 -5.42 -15.26
CA MET A 114 -0.84 -5.35 -13.85
C MET A 114 -0.91 -3.90 -13.36
N ILE A 115 0.10 -3.08 -13.66
CA ILE A 115 0.12 -1.66 -13.31
C ILE A 115 -1.09 -0.94 -13.92
N THR A 116 -1.36 -1.22 -15.19
CA THR A 116 -2.50 -0.64 -15.90
C THR A 116 -3.82 -1.09 -15.28
N GLY A 117 -3.95 -2.37 -14.92
CA GLY A 117 -5.12 -2.92 -14.24
C GLY A 117 -5.38 -2.25 -12.89
N VAL A 118 -4.33 -2.09 -12.07
CA VAL A 118 -4.42 -1.40 -10.77
C VAL A 118 -4.82 0.06 -10.94
N ARG A 119 -4.23 0.79 -11.90
CA ARG A 119 -4.62 2.16 -12.20
C ARG A 119 -6.09 2.24 -12.60
N ARG A 120 -6.54 1.39 -13.51
CA ARG A 120 -7.95 1.31 -13.93
C ARG A 120 -8.88 1.00 -12.75
N PHE A 121 -8.45 0.14 -11.81
CA PHE A 121 -9.24 -0.13 -10.60
C PHE A 121 -9.45 1.14 -9.78
N HIS A 122 -8.39 1.91 -9.51
CA HIS A 122 -8.49 3.14 -8.72
C HIS A 122 -9.32 4.23 -9.41
N GLU A 123 -9.37 4.21 -10.74
CA GLU A 123 -10.19 5.17 -11.54
C GLU A 123 -11.65 4.73 -11.74
N GLN A 124 -12.03 3.52 -11.27
CA GLN A 124 -13.44 3.09 -11.34
C GLN A 124 -14.33 3.90 -10.40
N ASP A 125 -15.62 3.85 -10.68
CA ASP A 125 -16.64 4.42 -9.81
C ASP A 125 -16.51 3.89 -8.39
N THR A 126 -16.80 4.76 -7.42
CA THR A 126 -16.69 4.43 -6.00
C THR A 126 -17.55 3.21 -5.64
N GLU A 127 -18.74 3.05 -6.22
CA GLU A 127 -19.63 1.92 -5.95
C GLU A 127 -19.01 0.58 -6.35
N VAL A 128 -18.26 0.52 -7.45
CA VAL A 128 -17.53 -0.67 -7.87
C VAL A 128 -16.38 -0.99 -6.91
N LYS A 129 -15.63 0.03 -6.48
CA LYS A 129 -14.52 -0.14 -5.54
C LYS A 129 -14.98 -0.58 -4.16
N LYS A 130 -16.16 -0.13 -3.71
CA LYS A 130 -16.76 -0.51 -2.42
C LYS A 130 -16.96 -2.02 -2.26
N GLU A 131 -17.15 -2.78 -3.33
CA GLU A 131 -17.28 -4.24 -3.28
C GLU A 131 -16.02 -4.92 -2.74
N PHE A 132 -14.87 -4.29 -2.96
CA PHE A 132 -13.55 -4.75 -2.49
C PHE A 132 -13.14 -4.13 -1.16
N TYR A 133 -13.86 -3.09 -0.70
CA TYR A 133 -13.48 -2.38 0.52
C TYR A 133 -13.72 -3.22 1.76
N THR A 134 -12.63 -3.52 2.48
CA THR A 134 -12.71 -4.33 3.69
C THR A 134 -11.51 -4.08 4.61
N ARG A 135 -11.73 -4.29 5.92
CA ARG A 135 -10.71 -4.37 6.96
C ARG A 135 -10.45 -5.83 7.40
N ASP A 136 -11.12 -6.79 6.77
CA ASP A 136 -10.88 -8.19 7.02
C ASP A 136 -9.54 -8.62 6.41
N GLU A 137 -8.55 -8.86 7.27
CA GLU A 137 -7.19 -9.26 6.89
C GLU A 137 -7.13 -10.67 6.29
N MET A 138 -8.18 -11.48 6.50
CA MET A 138 -8.27 -12.83 5.92
C MET A 138 -8.75 -12.81 4.46
N ARG A 139 -9.24 -11.66 3.99
CA ARG A 139 -9.68 -11.52 2.62
C ARG A 139 -8.49 -11.45 1.68
N ARG A 140 -8.46 -12.31 0.64
CA ARG A 140 -7.31 -12.42 -0.27
C ARG A 140 -7.16 -11.23 -1.19
N VAL A 141 -8.25 -10.60 -1.57
CA VAL A 141 -8.27 -9.39 -2.39
C VAL A 141 -9.03 -8.32 -1.61
N ALA A 142 -8.37 -7.23 -1.32
CA ALA A 142 -8.98 -6.17 -0.56
C ALA A 142 -8.48 -4.78 -0.99
N TYR A 143 -9.37 -3.83 -0.85
CA TYR A 143 -9.12 -2.41 -1.06
C TYR A 143 -9.40 -1.67 0.25
N ASN A 144 -8.53 -0.77 0.66
CA ASN A 144 -8.76 0.12 1.79
C ASN A 144 -7.78 1.30 1.82
N THR A 145 -8.09 2.27 2.67
CA THR A 145 -7.18 3.36 3.04
C THR A 145 -6.45 2.97 4.30
N ASN A 146 -5.13 2.82 4.26
CA ASN A 146 -4.26 2.39 5.36
C ASN A 146 -4.69 1.10 6.09
N PHE A 147 -3.79 0.16 6.23
CA PHE A 147 -4.04 -1.06 7.00
C PHE A 147 -4.14 -0.79 8.51
N ASP A 148 -3.40 0.20 9.02
CA ASP A 148 -3.32 0.62 10.43
C ASP A 148 -4.19 1.85 10.76
N PHE A 149 -5.25 2.08 9.99
CA PHE A 149 -6.06 3.28 9.96
C PHE A 149 -6.53 3.76 11.34
N TYR A 150 -6.94 2.82 12.21
CA TYR A 150 -7.41 3.12 13.55
C TYR A 150 -6.30 3.21 14.60
N GLN A 151 -5.09 2.73 14.27
CA GLN A 151 -3.97 2.65 15.21
C GLN A 151 -2.95 3.76 14.99
N ALA A 152 -2.74 4.16 13.74
CA ALA A 152 -1.79 5.22 13.40
C ALA A 152 -2.22 6.58 13.96
N PRO A 153 -1.30 7.43 14.42
CA PRO A 153 -1.60 8.78 14.94
C PRO A 153 -2.24 9.67 13.86
N ALA A 154 -1.86 9.50 12.60
CA ALA A 154 -2.50 10.13 11.45
C ALA A 154 -2.57 9.14 10.29
N ALA A 155 -3.61 9.25 9.48
CA ALA A 155 -3.76 8.41 8.30
C ALA A 155 -2.88 8.93 7.14
N ASN A 156 -2.40 8.02 6.31
CA ASN A 156 -1.73 8.40 5.07
C ASN A 156 -2.77 8.71 3.98
N TRP A 157 -2.53 9.75 3.19
CA TRP A 157 -3.36 10.12 2.05
C TRP A 157 -3.16 9.12 0.90
N ARG A 158 -3.65 7.88 1.08
CA ARG A 158 -3.40 6.77 0.16
C ARG A 158 -4.42 5.67 0.26
N ASP A 159 -4.92 5.24 -0.88
CA ASP A 159 -5.69 4.02 -1.05
C ASP A 159 -4.79 2.87 -1.53
N SER A 160 -5.11 1.66 -1.12
CA SER A 160 -4.34 0.47 -1.47
C SER A 160 -5.26 -0.67 -1.90
N LEU A 161 -4.97 -1.25 -3.07
CA LEU A 161 -5.47 -2.57 -3.46
C LEU A 161 -4.38 -3.59 -3.15
N TYR A 162 -4.72 -4.66 -2.44
CA TYR A 162 -3.78 -5.73 -2.14
C TYR A 162 -4.36 -7.10 -2.46
N CYS A 163 -3.46 -8.04 -2.80
CA CYS A 163 -3.79 -9.43 -3.07
C CYS A 163 -2.85 -10.33 -2.27
N LEU A 164 -3.41 -11.28 -1.53
CA LEU A 164 -2.66 -12.35 -0.86
C LEU A 164 -2.52 -13.51 -1.85
N VAL A 165 -1.29 -13.70 -2.36
CA VAL A 165 -1.03 -14.74 -3.39
C VAL A 165 -0.50 -16.05 -2.83
N ALA A 166 -0.11 -16.09 -1.56
CA ALA A 166 0.38 -17.30 -0.90
C ALA A 166 -0.37 -17.54 0.43
N PRO A 167 -0.50 -18.80 0.86
CA PRO A 167 -0.14 -20.03 0.15
C PRO A 167 -1.10 -20.40 -0.98
N HIS A 168 -2.28 -19.77 -1.05
CA HIS A 168 -3.33 -20.04 -2.04
C HIS A 168 -3.67 -18.72 -2.76
N PRO A 169 -3.29 -18.57 -4.04
CA PRO A 169 -3.60 -17.36 -4.79
C PRO A 169 -5.11 -17.16 -4.94
N PRO A 170 -5.60 -15.92 -5.08
CA PRO A 170 -6.99 -15.65 -5.38
C PRO A 170 -7.33 -16.24 -6.77
N ARG A 171 -8.58 -16.71 -6.91
CA ARG A 171 -9.08 -17.10 -8.22
C ARG A 171 -9.30 -15.84 -9.07
N PRO A 172 -9.26 -15.95 -10.41
CA PRO A 172 -9.48 -14.80 -11.29
C PRO A 172 -10.78 -14.05 -10.99
N GLU A 173 -11.84 -14.75 -10.58
CA GLU A 173 -13.15 -14.18 -10.26
C GLU A 173 -13.11 -13.30 -9.00
N GLU A 174 -12.17 -13.56 -8.09
CA GLU A 174 -11.99 -12.79 -6.86
C GLU A 174 -11.26 -11.45 -7.11
N LEU A 175 -10.59 -11.32 -8.26
CA LEU A 175 -9.91 -10.10 -8.66
C LEU A 175 -10.90 -9.09 -9.27
N PRO A 176 -10.65 -7.77 -9.13
CA PRO A 176 -11.36 -6.77 -9.90
C PRO A 176 -11.29 -7.11 -11.39
N ALA A 177 -12.42 -6.96 -12.11
CA ALA A 177 -12.50 -7.34 -13.52
C ALA A 177 -11.40 -6.70 -14.38
N VAL A 178 -11.06 -5.45 -14.09
CA VAL A 178 -10.01 -4.69 -14.79
C VAL A 178 -8.58 -5.18 -14.49
N CYS A 179 -8.39 -5.99 -13.45
CA CYS A 179 -7.10 -6.56 -13.06
C CYS A 179 -6.92 -8.02 -13.53
N ARG A 180 -7.92 -8.61 -14.19
CA ARG A 180 -7.87 -10.03 -14.61
C ARG A 180 -6.97 -10.28 -15.83
N TYR A 181 -6.79 -9.24 -16.66
CA TYR A 181 -5.98 -9.30 -17.86
C TYR A 181 -4.52 -9.06 -17.51
N GLY A 182 -3.68 -9.92 -17.41
CA GLY A 182 -2.26 -9.77 -17.02
C GLY A 182 -1.84 -10.65 -15.85
N VAL A 183 -2.82 -11.27 -15.18
CA VAL A 183 -2.54 -12.33 -14.21
C VAL A 183 -2.42 -13.64 -14.99
N PRO A 184 -1.21 -14.18 -15.22
CA PRO A 184 -1.09 -15.49 -15.87
C PRO A 184 -1.83 -16.52 -15.03
N PRO A 185 -2.51 -17.52 -15.67
CA PRO A 185 -3.25 -18.57 -14.96
C PRO A 185 -2.36 -19.44 -14.04
N LYS A 186 -1.05 -19.29 -14.17
CA LYS A 186 -0.05 -19.82 -13.24
C LYS A 186 0.87 -18.67 -12.87
N PHE A 187 0.66 -18.08 -11.70
CA PHE A 187 1.69 -17.27 -11.06
C PHE A 187 2.88 -18.19 -10.77
N THR A 188 3.84 -18.21 -11.67
CA THR A 188 5.12 -18.93 -11.49
C THR A 188 5.95 -18.32 -10.34
N LEU A 189 5.52 -17.17 -9.81
CA LEU A 189 5.96 -16.64 -8.50
C LEU A 189 5.73 -17.61 -7.33
N LEU A 190 4.90 -18.64 -7.48
CA LEU A 190 4.72 -19.68 -6.47
C LEU A 190 5.98 -20.54 -6.27
N GLU A 191 6.84 -20.66 -7.26
CA GLU A 191 8.10 -21.43 -7.09
C GLU A 191 9.19 -20.62 -6.37
N ILE A 192 9.15 -19.30 -6.44
CA ILE A 192 10.02 -18.42 -5.62
C ILE A 192 9.47 -18.34 -4.19
N ASN A 193 8.28 -18.81 -3.95
CA ASN A 193 7.37 -18.42 -2.87
C ASN A 193 7.41 -19.21 -1.59
N GLN A 194 8.38 -20.05 -1.32
CA GLN A 194 8.50 -20.54 0.05
C GLN A 194 9.12 -19.51 1.02
N THR A 195 9.55 -18.34 0.49
CA THR A 195 10.26 -17.34 1.30
C THR A 195 9.73 -15.90 1.19
N ILE A 196 8.83 -15.58 0.23
CA ILE A 196 8.35 -14.19 0.03
C ILE A 196 6.82 -14.17 -0.03
N CYS A 197 6.17 -13.98 1.11
CA CYS A 197 4.71 -14.16 1.27
C CYS A 197 3.83 -12.94 1.06
N MET A 198 4.28 -11.78 0.60
CA MET A 198 3.40 -10.63 0.35
C MET A 198 3.90 -9.75 -0.79
N LEU A 199 3.14 -9.75 -1.89
CA LEU A 199 3.22 -8.69 -2.88
C LEU A 199 2.17 -7.64 -2.53
N LYS A 200 2.58 -6.52 -1.95
CA LYS A 200 1.72 -5.37 -1.72
C LYS A 200 1.89 -4.42 -2.89
N ILE A 201 0.93 -4.40 -3.82
CA ILE A 201 0.91 -3.43 -4.91
C ILE A 201 0.33 -2.14 -4.35
N ILE A 202 1.18 -1.13 -4.21
CA ILE A 202 0.78 0.19 -3.73
C ILE A 202 0.78 1.12 -4.94
N ASP A 203 -0.35 1.72 -5.24
CA ASP A 203 -0.43 2.73 -6.28
C ASP A 203 -0.42 4.15 -5.68
N TYR A 204 0.30 4.95 -6.25
CA TYR A 204 0.61 6.33 -6.52
C TYR A 204 2.14 6.50 -6.47
N GLY A 205 2.81 6.09 -7.55
CA GLY A 205 4.25 6.29 -7.72
C GLY A 205 5.08 5.08 -8.16
N GLY A 206 4.44 3.97 -8.57
CA GLY A 206 5.11 2.90 -9.33
C GLY A 206 6.20 2.14 -8.59
N LYS A 207 6.05 1.89 -7.28
CA LYS A 207 7.02 1.08 -6.53
C LYS A 207 6.35 -0.12 -5.87
N LEU A 208 6.89 -1.29 -6.16
CA LEU A 208 6.56 -2.55 -5.50
C LEU A 208 7.19 -2.52 -4.10
N ILE A 209 6.38 -2.68 -3.03
CA ILE A 209 6.88 -2.79 -1.66
C ILE A 209 6.47 -4.14 -1.09
N THR A 210 7.46 -4.95 -0.70
CA THR A 210 7.23 -6.21 0.02
C THR A 210 7.35 -5.96 1.53
N ARG A 211 6.36 -6.37 2.31
CA ARG A 211 6.43 -6.30 3.77
C ARG A 211 6.44 -7.71 4.36
N LYS A 212 7.42 -7.95 5.23
CA LYS A 212 7.61 -9.18 6.00
C LYS A 212 6.66 -9.23 7.19
N HIS A 213 5.92 -10.34 7.35
CA HIS A 213 5.40 -10.77 8.63
C HIS A 213 6.08 -12.11 8.94
N TRP A 214 6.91 -12.17 9.98
CA TRP A 214 7.45 -13.42 10.51
C TRP A 214 6.69 -13.72 11.80
N PRO A 215 6.16 -14.93 11.98
CA PRO A 215 5.94 -15.44 13.34
C PRO A 215 7.29 -15.79 13.96
N ASP A 216 7.42 -15.47 15.25
CA ASP A 216 8.54 -15.87 16.09
C ASP A 216 8.69 -17.40 16.15
#